data_b145a575af155ffab2b947454bce16d5
#
_entry.id   b145a575af155ffab2b947454bce16d5
#
_cell.length_a   1.000
_cell.length_b   1.000
_cell.length_c   1.000
_cell.angle_alpha   90.00
_cell.angle_beta   90.00
_cell.angle_gamma   90.00
#
_symmetry.space_group_name_H-M   'P 1'
#
loop_
_entity.id
_entity.type
_entity.pdbx_description
1 polymer ?
#
loop_
_entity_poly.entity_id
_entity_poly.type
_entity_poly.pdbx_seq_one_letter_code
_entity_poly.pdbx_strand_id
1 'polypeptide(L)'
;EPNAIVQLHDNTSRTEPNVRATEVEIYEGLEASSQNCWPSVNFDIGGINNFLSPLLPAGFYYKTFMWPASFWEKYEYFIRKSAGLGKSPTEADPDIYEHKYIHCDVLVIGAGISGIMSAKIAAKNGLKTLLVDEKPNIGGSTIYQNSDHFKINNQTSGSCLEKEINEIKKLKNLEIKTRTSVAAYHGYNFLLARENLTDHLPIEQRKGKIRHKLLKIRAKKVITATGSIERPMIFDNNDRPGILLSSAIKRYADFFGVACGEKNILLTNNDSAYETAISLIQKGINVEAIVDNREKVDSKLVYEIEKSNVKIFKGFTVTNTFGYKRINRISIMQLSKDGQKVIGSKINLKCDCLGVSGGWTPAVHLFTQSGGKLKFREEDQIFIPNTYPSDQISVGSCNGDLTLDDILTNTPNSLKQFLNIKNIDYENLEISSSTNKSKRNIWLLPSNKILGKTKSFVDFQNDTTAKDIKLALREGFRSIEHVKRYTTTGMGTDQGKLGNMHALGIIANTADIKMGELGTTTFRPPYTPLTFGTIVGRNVGEYFDVFRRTPMNDWHIENKAEFENVGQWKRAWYYPINNESM
;
A
#
# COMPACT_ATOMS: atom_id res chain seq x y z
N GLU A 1 -0.31 -2.54 -8.66
CA GLU A 1 -1.19 -1.86 -7.72
C GLU A 1 -0.84 -0.41 -7.41
N PRO A 2 0.14 -0.11 -6.52
CA PRO A 2 0.40 1.28 -6.13
C PRO A 2 0.93 2.17 -7.24
N ASN A 3 1.39 1.61 -8.32
CA ASN A 3 1.90 2.28 -9.51
C ASN A 3 0.84 2.49 -10.60
N ALA A 4 -0.38 1.97 -10.44
CA ALA A 4 -1.49 2.23 -11.36
C ALA A 4 -2.18 3.56 -11.01
N ILE A 5 -1.54 4.67 -11.36
CA ILE A 5 -2.08 6.02 -11.14
C ILE A 5 -2.89 6.45 -12.35
N VAL A 6 -4.10 6.94 -12.10
CA VAL A 6 -5.05 7.38 -13.11
C VAL A 6 -5.58 8.77 -12.82
N GLN A 7 -6.07 9.43 -13.84
CA GLN A 7 -6.88 10.63 -13.73
C GLN A 7 -8.35 10.27 -13.88
N LEU A 8 -9.16 10.64 -12.89
CA LEU A 8 -10.60 10.44 -12.93
C LEU A 8 -11.28 11.65 -13.56
N HIS A 9 -12.37 11.39 -14.29
CA HIS A 9 -13.21 12.38 -14.93
C HIS A 9 -14.67 12.15 -14.50
N ASP A 10 -15.44 13.20 -14.39
CA ASP A 10 -16.84 13.16 -13.97
C ASP A 10 -17.81 13.70 -15.02
N ASN A 11 -17.46 13.64 -16.31
CA ASN A 11 -18.24 14.19 -17.41
C ASN A 11 -18.45 15.72 -17.36
N THR A 12 -17.74 16.39 -16.47
CA THR A 12 -17.68 17.86 -16.36
C THR A 12 -16.24 18.33 -16.56
N SER A 13 -15.97 19.61 -16.37
CA SER A 13 -14.60 20.13 -16.32
C SER A 13 -13.78 19.64 -15.13
N ARG A 14 -14.41 18.96 -14.18
CA ARG A 14 -13.78 18.44 -12.99
C ARG A 14 -12.96 17.19 -13.27
N THR A 15 -11.74 17.19 -12.81
CA THR A 15 -10.81 16.06 -12.91
C THR A 15 -10.09 15.86 -11.59
N GLU A 16 -9.83 14.60 -11.20
CA GLU A 16 -9.05 14.27 -10.02
C GLU A 16 -7.79 13.50 -10.45
N PRO A 17 -6.60 14.13 -10.36
CA PRO A 17 -5.35 13.53 -10.80
C PRO A 17 -4.73 12.63 -9.73
N ASN A 18 -3.80 11.78 -10.17
CA ASN A 18 -2.91 11.00 -9.31
C ASN A 18 -3.63 10.06 -8.34
N VAL A 19 -4.79 9.57 -8.75
CA VAL A 19 -5.57 8.61 -7.96
C VAL A 19 -5.05 7.20 -8.18
N ARG A 20 -4.85 6.44 -7.10
CA ARG A 20 -4.51 5.03 -7.20
C ARG A 20 -5.73 4.22 -7.65
N ALA A 21 -5.63 3.56 -8.80
CA ALA A 21 -6.74 2.80 -9.39
C ALA A 21 -7.31 1.73 -8.43
N THR A 22 -6.46 1.11 -7.62
CA THR A 22 -6.86 0.06 -6.66
C THR A 22 -7.57 0.57 -5.40
N GLU A 23 -7.67 1.89 -5.22
CA GLU A 23 -8.39 2.53 -4.10
C GLU A 23 -9.74 3.12 -4.53
N VAL A 24 -10.09 3.01 -5.80
CA VAL A 24 -11.36 3.52 -6.34
C VAL A 24 -12.37 2.38 -6.46
N GLU A 25 -13.52 2.53 -5.82
CA GLU A 25 -14.66 1.65 -6.08
C GLU A 25 -15.31 2.03 -7.41
N ILE A 26 -15.58 1.03 -8.24
CA ILE A 26 -16.23 1.22 -9.54
C ILE A 26 -17.70 1.59 -9.33
N TYR A 27 -18.15 2.60 -10.05
CA TYR A 27 -19.55 3.02 -10.10
C TYR A 27 -19.97 3.26 -11.56
N GLU A 28 -21.25 3.27 -11.82
CA GLU A 28 -21.80 3.52 -13.17
C GLU A 28 -21.44 4.94 -13.65
N GLY A 29 -20.87 5.04 -14.88
CA GLY A 29 -20.40 6.28 -15.45
C GLY A 29 -18.98 6.71 -15.01
N LEU A 30 -18.23 5.86 -14.31
CA LEU A 30 -16.83 6.15 -13.97
C LEU A 30 -15.96 6.19 -15.23
N GLU A 31 -15.32 7.33 -15.46
CA GLU A 31 -14.31 7.50 -16.51
C GLU A 31 -12.93 7.72 -15.90
N ALA A 32 -11.94 7.01 -16.45
CA ALA A 32 -10.55 7.13 -16.04
C ALA A 32 -9.61 7.14 -17.23
N SER A 33 -8.59 7.99 -17.20
CA SER A 33 -7.55 8.02 -18.22
C SER A 33 -6.17 7.74 -17.64
N SER A 34 -5.29 7.16 -18.47
CA SER A 34 -3.88 7.01 -18.13
C SER A 34 -3.19 8.37 -18.11
N GLN A 35 -2.23 8.54 -17.22
CA GLN A 35 -1.44 9.76 -17.07
C GLN A 35 -0.05 9.68 -17.71
N ASN A 36 0.45 8.47 -17.95
CA ASN A 36 1.82 8.23 -18.43
C ASN A 36 1.91 7.68 -19.86
N CYS A 37 0.81 7.63 -20.59
CA CYS A 37 0.78 7.23 -22.00
C CYS A 37 0.37 8.40 -22.88
N TRP A 38 1.02 8.56 -24.04
CA TRP A 38 0.65 9.58 -25.01
C TRP A 38 0.84 9.09 -26.45
N PRO A 39 -0.16 9.26 -27.35
CA PRO A 39 -1.49 9.82 -27.10
C PRO A 39 -2.48 8.87 -26.41
N SER A 40 -2.21 7.56 -26.36
CA SER A 40 -3.10 6.57 -25.73
C SER A 40 -2.35 5.36 -25.23
N VAL A 41 -3.01 4.56 -24.38
CA VAL A 41 -2.47 3.25 -23.90
C VAL A 41 -2.21 2.28 -25.05
N ASN A 42 -3.01 2.33 -26.12
CA ASN A 42 -2.86 1.45 -27.29
C ASN A 42 -1.72 1.88 -28.22
N PHE A 43 -1.39 3.15 -28.25
CA PHE A 43 -0.33 3.73 -29.07
C PHE A 43 0.40 4.81 -28.27
N ASP A 44 1.48 4.37 -27.59
CA ASP A 44 2.27 5.24 -26.70
C ASP A 44 3.60 5.63 -27.37
N ILE A 45 3.66 6.87 -27.86
CA ILE A 45 4.91 7.44 -28.38
C ILE A 45 5.90 7.73 -27.25
N GLY A 46 5.41 7.99 -26.02
CA GLY A 46 6.23 8.21 -24.82
C GLY A 46 7.16 7.04 -24.51
N GLY A 47 6.82 5.83 -25.00
CA GLY A 47 7.69 4.64 -24.92
C GLY A 47 9.08 4.80 -25.55
N ILE A 48 9.31 5.82 -26.38
CA ILE A 48 10.66 6.20 -26.88
C ILE A 48 11.60 6.51 -25.71
N ASN A 49 11.12 7.05 -24.61
CA ASN A 49 11.93 7.34 -23.43
C ASN A 49 12.63 6.09 -22.87
N ASN A 50 12.12 4.89 -23.14
CA ASN A 50 12.79 3.65 -22.76
C ASN A 50 14.17 3.46 -23.44
N PHE A 51 14.32 3.95 -24.67
CA PHE A 51 15.59 3.93 -25.40
C PHE A 51 16.57 4.98 -24.85
N LEU A 52 16.06 6.09 -24.32
CA LEU A 52 16.86 7.15 -23.70
C LEU A 52 17.23 6.85 -22.25
N SER A 53 16.67 5.82 -21.64
CA SER A 53 16.88 5.49 -20.23
C SER A 53 18.36 5.29 -19.81
N PRO A 54 19.31 4.83 -20.66
CA PRO A 54 20.71 4.79 -20.29
C PRO A 54 21.33 6.16 -20.04
N LEU A 55 20.75 7.22 -20.64
CA LEU A 55 21.19 8.61 -20.49
C LEU A 55 20.55 9.30 -19.29
N LEU A 56 19.54 8.66 -18.69
CA LEU A 56 18.75 9.19 -17.58
C LEU A 56 18.88 8.31 -16.32
N PRO A 57 20.11 8.13 -15.77
CA PRO A 57 20.31 7.37 -14.53
C PRO A 57 19.73 8.12 -13.32
N ALA A 58 19.63 7.45 -12.17
CA ALA A 58 19.24 8.09 -10.92
C ALA A 58 20.03 9.40 -10.68
N GLY A 59 19.33 10.44 -10.28
CA GLY A 59 19.93 11.77 -10.10
C GLY A 59 20.24 12.54 -11.39
N PHE A 60 19.78 12.08 -12.56
CA PHE A 60 20.07 12.72 -13.85
C PHE A 60 19.69 14.20 -13.89
N TYR A 61 18.58 14.59 -13.28
CA TYR A 61 18.11 15.97 -13.27
C TYR A 61 19.00 16.93 -12.48
N TYR A 62 19.75 16.43 -11.50
CA TYR A 62 20.79 17.22 -10.80
C TYR A 62 22.04 17.45 -11.68
N LYS A 63 22.24 16.64 -12.70
CA LYS A 63 23.45 16.66 -13.55
C LYS A 63 23.16 17.24 -14.94
N THR A 64 21.98 17.01 -15.50
CA THR A 64 21.68 17.24 -16.93
C THR A 64 20.87 18.51 -17.18
N PHE A 65 19.91 18.87 -16.33
CA PHE A 65 18.95 19.96 -16.58
C PHE A 65 19.20 21.22 -15.75
N MET A 66 20.41 21.36 -15.21
CA MET A 66 20.79 22.54 -14.40
C MET A 66 21.25 23.73 -15.25
N TRP A 67 21.52 23.52 -16.52
CA TRP A 67 22.01 24.58 -17.42
C TRP A 67 21.31 24.53 -18.77
N PRO A 68 20.91 25.68 -19.34
CA PRO A 68 20.84 26.98 -18.67
C PRO A 68 19.69 27.04 -17.65
N ALA A 69 19.95 27.67 -16.51
CA ALA A 69 18.98 27.73 -15.40
C ALA A 69 17.65 28.39 -15.79
N SER A 70 17.66 29.35 -16.73
CA SER A 70 16.46 30.03 -17.26
C SER A 70 15.50 29.09 -18.01
N PHE A 71 15.93 27.85 -18.37
CA PHE A 71 15.08 26.89 -19.07
C PHE A 71 14.44 25.86 -18.11
N TRP A 72 14.68 25.99 -16.81
CA TRP A 72 14.18 25.04 -15.83
C TRP A 72 12.66 24.82 -15.93
N GLU A 73 11.86 25.86 -16.03
CA GLU A 73 10.40 25.76 -16.14
C GLU A 73 9.95 24.94 -17.37
N LYS A 74 10.68 25.06 -18.49
CA LYS A 74 10.43 24.27 -19.70
C LYS A 74 10.82 22.81 -19.50
N TYR A 75 11.99 22.57 -18.89
CA TYR A 75 12.45 21.22 -18.59
C TYR A 75 11.51 20.54 -17.60
N GLU A 76 11.11 21.23 -16.54
CA GLU A 76 10.17 20.72 -15.52
C GLU A 76 8.86 20.28 -16.14
N TYR A 77 8.29 21.05 -17.03
CA TYR A 77 7.05 20.71 -17.73
C TYR A 77 7.14 19.37 -18.46
N PHE A 78 8.20 19.15 -19.22
CA PHE A 78 8.41 17.89 -19.94
C PHE A 78 8.72 16.73 -19.00
N ILE A 79 9.54 16.95 -17.98
CA ILE A 79 9.88 15.94 -16.98
C ILE A 79 8.62 15.49 -16.24
N ARG A 80 7.82 16.42 -15.76
CA ARG A 80 6.56 16.14 -15.05
C ARG A 80 5.58 15.37 -15.93
N LYS A 81 5.43 15.77 -17.19
CA LYS A 81 4.57 15.07 -18.14
C LYS A 81 5.07 13.65 -18.43
N SER A 82 6.38 13.47 -18.58
CA SER A 82 7.00 12.16 -18.79
C SER A 82 6.95 11.27 -17.54
N ALA A 83 6.96 11.87 -16.34
CA ALA A 83 6.79 11.16 -15.08
C ALA A 83 5.35 10.67 -14.83
N GLY A 84 4.40 11.01 -15.70
CA GLY A 84 3.02 10.56 -15.59
C GLY A 84 2.22 11.21 -14.47
N LEU A 85 2.56 12.44 -14.08
CA LEU A 85 1.76 13.23 -13.16
C LEU A 85 0.59 13.89 -13.88
N GLY A 86 -0.61 13.78 -13.31
CA GLY A 86 -1.84 14.30 -13.89
C GLY A 86 -1.93 15.82 -13.88
N LYS A 87 -3.02 16.34 -14.44
CA LYS A 87 -3.32 17.77 -14.48
C LYS A 87 -4.17 18.16 -13.28
N SER A 88 -3.77 19.21 -12.56
CA SER A 88 -4.59 19.81 -11.52
C SER A 88 -5.89 20.37 -12.11
N PRO A 89 -7.02 20.26 -11.39
CA PRO A 89 -8.26 20.92 -11.78
C PRO A 89 -8.07 22.45 -11.78
N THR A 90 -8.76 23.13 -12.68
CA THR A 90 -8.78 24.60 -12.79
C THR A 90 -10.06 25.19 -12.20
N GLU A 91 -11.09 24.36 -12.08
CA GLU A 91 -12.37 24.74 -11.50
C GLU A 91 -12.36 24.59 -9.98
N ALA A 92 -13.22 25.36 -9.30
CA ALA A 92 -13.44 25.23 -7.88
C ALA A 92 -13.99 23.83 -7.53
N ASP A 93 -13.55 23.26 -6.43
CA ASP A 93 -14.06 21.96 -5.95
C ASP A 93 -15.51 22.12 -5.46
N PRO A 94 -16.51 21.49 -6.11
CA PRO A 94 -17.90 21.59 -5.73
C PRO A 94 -18.28 20.68 -4.56
N ASP A 95 -17.38 19.82 -4.09
CA ASP A 95 -17.67 18.84 -3.07
C ASP A 95 -17.75 19.47 -1.67
N ILE A 96 -18.50 18.81 -0.81
CA ILE A 96 -18.71 19.20 0.57
C ILE A 96 -17.89 18.29 1.47
N TYR A 97 -17.13 18.88 2.38
CA TYR A 97 -16.28 18.18 3.34
C TYR A 97 -16.60 18.60 4.76
N GLU A 98 -16.44 17.66 5.69
CA GLU A 98 -16.66 17.92 7.12
C GLU A 98 -15.51 17.42 7.97
N HIS A 99 -15.33 18.06 9.14
CA HIS A 99 -14.48 17.56 10.22
C HIS A 99 -15.35 17.08 11.37
N LYS A 100 -14.99 15.94 11.97
CA LYS A 100 -15.71 15.38 13.12
C LYS A 100 -14.71 14.93 14.19
N TYR A 101 -14.95 15.32 15.44
CA TYR A 101 -14.21 14.82 16.59
C TYR A 101 -14.88 13.56 17.14
N ILE A 102 -14.09 12.54 17.43
CA ILE A 102 -14.55 11.27 18.00
C ILE A 102 -13.69 10.91 19.21
N HIS A 103 -14.37 10.47 20.28
CA HIS A 103 -13.72 9.95 21.49
C HIS A 103 -14.21 8.51 21.74
N CYS A 104 -13.26 7.59 21.98
CA CYS A 104 -13.55 6.19 22.29
C CYS A 104 -12.55 5.65 23.34
N ASP A 105 -12.92 4.57 23.99
CA ASP A 105 -12.01 3.88 24.90
C ASP A 105 -10.97 3.07 24.10
N VAL A 106 -11.44 2.37 23.05
CA VAL A 106 -10.59 1.57 22.16
C VAL A 106 -10.87 1.92 20.70
N LEU A 107 -9.81 2.26 19.97
CA LEU A 107 -9.82 2.32 18.51
C LEU A 107 -9.13 1.07 17.95
N VAL A 108 -9.82 0.35 17.07
CA VAL A 108 -9.27 -0.78 16.31
C VAL A 108 -9.13 -0.38 14.85
N ILE A 109 -7.93 -0.50 14.29
CA ILE A 109 -7.60 -0.10 12.93
C ILE A 109 -7.36 -1.34 12.06
N GLY A 110 -8.25 -1.55 11.09
CA GLY A 110 -8.29 -2.74 10.24
C GLY A 110 -9.31 -3.77 10.74
N ALA A 111 -10.25 -4.14 9.88
CA ALA A 111 -11.31 -5.10 10.18
C ALA A 111 -11.05 -6.47 9.52
N GLY A 112 -9.79 -6.92 9.47
CA GLY A 112 -9.43 -8.30 9.24
C GLY A 112 -9.78 -9.16 10.46
N ILE A 113 -9.52 -10.47 10.41
CA ILE A 113 -9.90 -11.39 11.50
C ILE A 113 -9.37 -10.95 12.87
N SER A 114 -8.10 -10.52 12.96
CA SER A 114 -7.51 -10.02 14.22
C SER A 114 -8.19 -8.75 14.71
N GLY A 115 -8.59 -7.84 13.82
CA GLY A 115 -9.32 -6.63 14.18
C GLY A 115 -10.75 -6.90 14.63
N ILE A 116 -11.46 -7.79 13.97
CA ILE A 116 -12.82 -8.25 14.35
C ILE A 116 -12.78 -8.87 15.75
N MET A 117 -11.84 -9.78 16.00
CA MET A 117 -11.65 -10.38 17.33
C MET A 117 -11.34 -9.32 18.39
N SER A 118 -10.46 -8.38 18.07
CA SER A 118 -10.07 -7.29 18.98
C SER A 118 -11.25 -6.40 19.34
N ALA A 119 -12.05 -6.01 18.34
CA ALA A 119 -13.23 -5.18 18.54
C ALA A 119 -14.31 -5.90 19.38
N LYS A 120 -14.51 -7.20 19.11
CA LYS A 120 -15.44 -8.04 19.88
C LYS A 120 -15.01 -8.17 21.33
N ILE A 121 -13.73 -8.49 21.59
CA ILE A 121 -13.20 -8.60 22.94
C ILE A 121 -13.36 -7.30 23.70
N ALA A 122 -12.95 -6.16 23.10
CA ALA A 122 -13.07 -4.85 23.76
C ALA A 122 -14.52 -4.49 24.06
N ALA A 123 -15.42 -4.64 23.09
CA ALA A 123 -16.84 -4.29 23.26
C ALA A 123 -17.56 -5.21 24.26
N LYS A 124 -17.34 -6.52 24.23
CA LYS A 124 -17.93 -7.45 25.22
C LYS A 124 -17.48 -7.16 26.66
N ASN A 125 -16.32 -6.53 26.82
CA ASN A 125 -15.85 -6.08 28.14
C ASN A 125 -16.28 -4.64 28.49
N GLY A 126 -17.30 -4.13 27.83
CA GLY A 126 -17.97 -2.85 28.17
C GLY A 126 -17.25 -1.60 27.65
N LEU A 127 -16.15 -1.73 26.88
CA LEU A 127 -15.40 -0.59 26.35
C LEU A 127 -16.10 0.01 25.13
N LYS A 128 -16.21 1.34 25.09
CA LYS A 128 -16.70 2.06 23.90
C LYS A 128 -15.68 1.92 22.78
N THR A 129 -15.99 1.10 21.78
CA THR A 129 -15.07 0.65 20.74
C THR A 129 -15.45 1.25 19.39
N LEU A 130 -14.44 1.74 18.66
CA LEU A 130 -14.54 2.15 17.25
C LEU A 130 -13.68 1.20 16.42
N LEU A 131 -14.28 0.51 15.46
CA LEU A 131 -13.59 -0.31 14.45
C LEU A 131 -13.63 0.41 13.11
N VAL A 132 -12.47 0.64 12.50
CA VAL A 132 -12.35 1.31 11.20
C VAL A 132 -11.63 0.43 10.18
N ASP A 133 -12.10 0.44 8.93
CA ASP A 133 -11.45 -0.24 7.80
C ASP A 133 -11.53 0.59 6.53
N GLU A 134 -10.46 0.58 5.73
CA GLU A 134 -10.41 1.31 4.45
C GLU A 134 -11.30 0.68 3.37
N LYS A 135 -11.60 -0.61 3.47
CA LYS A 135 -12.42 -1.34 2.49
C LYS A 135 -13.92 -1.22 2.81
N PRO A 136 -14.80 -1.43 1.80
CA PRO A 136 -16.24 -1.44 2.02
C PRO A 136 -16.73 -2.63 2.83
N ASN A 137 -16.02 -3.76 2.77
CA ASN A 137 -16.38 -5.01 3.44
C ASN A 137 -15.37 -5.34 4.54
N ILE A 138 -15.86 -5.68 5.72
CA ILE A 138 -15.05 -6.19 6.84
C ILE A 138 -14.77 -7.68 6.67
N GLY A 139 -13.62 -8.15 7.18
CA GLY A 139 -13.15 -9.53 7.10
C GLY A 139 -11.73 -9.66 6.53
N GLY A 140 -11.18 -8.59 5.95
CA GLY A 140 -9.82 -8.56 5.42
C GLY A 140 -9.57 -9.62 4.35
N SER A 141 -8.40 -10.28 4.38
CA SER A 141 -8.06 -11.36 3.45
C SER A 141 -8.86 -12.63 3.67
N THR A 142 -9.44 -12.82 4.86
CA THR A 142 -10.21 -14.04 5.19
C THR A 142 -11.49 -14.17 4.36
N ILE A 143 -12.03 -13.07 3.81
CA ILE A 143 -13.22 -13.09 2.93
C ILE A 143 -13.02 -14.02 1.70
N TYR A 144 -11.80 -14.07 1.15
CA TYR A 144 -11.46 -14.90 -0.01
C TYR A 144 -10.52 -16.07 0.32
N GLN A 145 -10.31 -16.38 1.60
CA GLN A 145 -9.61 -17.59 2.05
C GLN A 145 -10.56 -18.75 2.32
N ASN A 146 -11.53 -18.95 1.45
CA ASN A 146 -12.49 -20.06 1.58
C ASN A 146 -11.83 -21.36 1.08
N SER A 147 -10.93 -21.93 1.88
CA SER A 147 -10.29 -23.20 1.57
C SER A 147 -10.59 -24.24 2.63
N ASP A 148 -10.83 -25.49 2.20
CA ASP A 148 -10.97 -26.65 3.08
C ASP A 148 -9.68 -26.98 3.86
N HIS A 149 -8.56 -26.31 3.51
CA HIS A 149 -7.24 -26.48 4.12
C HIS A 149 -7.10 -25.79 5.47
N PHE A 150 -8.05 -24.90 5.79
CA PHE A 150 -8.05 -24.18 7.03
C PHE A 150 -9.40 -24.26 7.72
N LYS A 151 -9.44 -24.94 8.85
CA LYS A 151 -10.67 -25.10 9.65
C LYS A 151 -10.44 -24.57 11.06
N ILE A 152 -11.46 -23.90 11.60
CA ILE A 152 -11.58 -23.46 12.98
C ILE A 152 -12.74 -24.23 13.60
N ASN A 153 -12.50 -25.01 14.65
CA ASN A 153 -13.53 -25.86 15.27
C ASN A 153 -14.33 -26.68 14.24
N ASN A 154 -13.62 -27.31 13.31
CA ASN A 154 -14.17 -28.11 12.19
C ASN A 154 -15.06 -27.33 11.19
N GLN A 155 -15.14 -26.01 11.28
CA GLN A 155 -15.85 -25.14 10.32
C GLN A 155 -14.85 -24.45 9.37
N THR A 156 -15.31 -24.08 8.16
CA THR A 156 -14.48 -23.30 7.22
C THR A 156 -14.21 -21.92 7.78
N SER A 157 -13.09 -21.32 7.40
CA SER A 157 -12.73 -19.96 7.83
C SER A 157 -13.78 -18.90 7.43
N GLY A 158 -14.44 -19.09 6.27
CA GLY A 158 -15.53 -18.22 5.82
C GLY A 158 -16.75 -18.26 6.74
N SER A 159 -17.23 -19.46 7.09
CA SER A 159 -18.38 -19.61 8.00
C SER A 159 -18.10 -19.04 9.39
N CYS A 160 -16.88 -19.24 9.91
CA CYS A 160 -16.47 -18.65 11.18
C CYS A 160 -16.43 -17.13 11.09
N LEU A 161 -15.92 -16.56 10.00
CA LEU A 161 -15.87 -15.12 9.78
C LEU A 161 -17.27 -14.50 9.73
N GLU A 162 -18.20 -15.10 9.00
CA GLU A 162 -19.59 -14.64 8.92
C GLU A 162 -20.26 -14.62 10.30
N LYS A 163 -20.06 -15.66 11.10
CA LYS A 163 -20.56 -15.72 12.48
C LYS A 163 -19.98 -14.56 13.31
N GLU A 164 -18.67 -14.35 13.27
CA GLU A 164 -18.02 -13.27 14.00
C GLU A 164 -18.55 -11.89 13.58
N ILE A 165 -18.69 -11.64 12.27
CA ILE A 165 -19.27 -10.40 11.73
C ILE A 165 -20.69 -10.18 12.23
N ASN A 166 -21.53 -11.22 12.23
CA ASN A 166 -22.91 -11.12 12.69
C ASN A 166 -23.01 -10.87 14.20
N GLU A 167 -22.08 -11.39 14.99
CA GLU A 167 -22.02 -11.14 16.42
C GLU A 167 -21.60 -9.71 16.73
N ILE A 168 -20.52 -9.19 16.10
CA ILE A 168 -20.04 -7.84 16.38
C ILE A 168 -21.04 -6.76 15.97
N LYS A 169 -21.83 -6.97 14.91
CA LYS A 169 -22.88 -6.03 14.47
C LYS A 169 -24.00 -5.85 15.51
N LYS A 170 -24.18 -6.78 16.45
CA LYS A 170 -25.20 -6.71 17.51
C LYS A 170 -24.73 -5.94 18.74
N LEU A 171 -23.44 -5.62 18.87
CA LEU A 171 -22.87 -4.97 20.05
C LEU A 171 -23.16 -3.47 20.03
N LYS A 172 -23.92 -2.97 20.99
CA LYS A 172 -24.40 -1.57 21.04
C LYS A 172 -23.29 -0.55 21.30
N ASN A 173 -22.20 -0.96 21.95
CA ASN A 173 -21.06 -0.11 22.29
C ASN A 173 -19.90 -0.22 21.27
N LEU A 174 -20.15 -0.89 20.14
CA LEU A 174 -19.22 -0.98 19.00
C LEU A 174 -19.78 -0.19 17.81
N GLU A 175 -19.05 0.83 17.39
CA GLU A 175 -19.26 1.54 16.12
C GLU A 175 -18.32 0.98 15.06
N ILE A 176 -18.86 0.60 13.89
CA ILE A 176 -18.08 0.07 12.76
C ILE A 176 -18.15 1.08 11.61
N LYS A 177 -16.99 1.54 11.12
CA LYS A 177 -16.86 2.42 9.96
C LYS A 177 -16.01 1.77 8.89
N THR A 178 -16.66 1.39 7.81
CA THR A 178 -16.01 0.95 6.56
C THR A 178 -15.66 2.15 5.69
N ARG A 179 -14.91 1.97 4.60
CA ARG A 179 -14.40 3.04 3.73
C ARG A 179 -13.71 4.16 4.52
N THR A 180 -13.11 3.80 5.67
CA THR A 180 -12.50 4.74 6.59
C THR A 180 -11.03 4.43 6.75
N SER A 181 -10.21 5.22 6.08
CA SER A 181 -8.74 5.04 6.05
C SER A 181 -8.08 5.92 7.10
N VAL A 182 -7.31 5.32 8.00
CA VAL A 182 -6.47 6.08 8.95
C VAL A 182 -5.24 6.59 8.22
N ALA A 183 -5.15 7.91 8.06
CA ALA A 183 -4.11 8.57 7.30
C ALA A 183 -2.91 8.99 8.14
N ALA A 184 -3.11 9.25 9.43
CA ALA A 184 -2.04 9.70 10.33
C ALA A 184 -2.26 9.24 11.77
N TYR A 185 -1.15 8.94 12.45
CA TYR A 185 -1.12 8.61 13.86
C TYR A 185 -0.11 9.53 14.58
N HIS A 186 -0.65 10.44 15.38
CA HIS A 186 0.12 11.42 16.15
C HIS A 186 0.26 11.00 17.62
N GLY A 187 1.04 11.75 18.39
CA GLY A 187 1.24 11.49 19.81
C GLY A 187 -0.06 11.49 20.64
N TYR A 188 -0.03 10.83 21.80
CA TYR A 188 -1.15 10.72 22.74
C TYR A 188 -2.41 10.09 22.14
N ASN A 189 -2.26 9.08 21.29
CA ASN A 189 -3.36 8.38 20.61
C ASN A 189 -4.34 9.32 19.89
N PHE A 190 -3.79 10.34 19.22
CA PHE A 190 -4.53 11.24 18.33
C PHE A 190 -4.34 10.79 16.90
N LEU A 191 -5.44 10.42 16.22
CA LEU A 191 -5.41 9.90 14.86
C LEU A 191 -6.30 10.72 13.94
N LEU A 192 -5.89 10.78 12.68
CA LEU A 192 -6.68 11.35 11.60
C LEU A 192 -7.13 10.23 10.66
N ALA A 193 -8.42 10.19 10.35
CA ALA A 193 -8.96 9.23 9.40
C ALA A 193 -9.88 9.92 8.39
N ARG A 194 -9.85 9.48 7.13
CA ARG A 194 -10.79 9.89 6.09
C ARG A 194 -11.91 8.87 6.00
N GLU A 195 -13.13 9.27 6.32
CA GLU A 195 -14.35 8.51 6.03
C GLU A 195 -14.87 8.93 4.65
N ASN A 196 -14.90 8.00 3.71
CA ASN A 196 -15.41 8.20 2.35
C ASN A 196 -16.91 7.86 2.33
N LEU A 197 -17.76 8.84 2.01
CA LEU A 197 -19.22 8.69 2.06
C LEU A 197 -19.86 8.53 0.69
N THR A 198 -19.26 9.07 -0.37
CA THR A 198 -19.95 9.14 -1.67
C THR A 198 -19.13 8.74 -2.88
N ASP A 199 -17.81 8.53 -2.79
CA ASP A 199 -16.98 8.21 -3.97
C ASP A 199 -17.40 6.93 -4.71
N HIS A 200 -18.10 6.02 -4.02
CA HIS A 200 -18.64 4.78 -4.60
C HIS A 200 -20.01 4.95 -5.26
N LEU A 201 -20.60 6.13 -5.17
CA LEU A 201 -21.92 6.42 -5.76
C LEU A 201 -21.75 7.03 -7.17
N PRO A 202 -22.72 6.85 -8.07
CA PRO A 202 -22.81 7.63 -9.29
C PRO A 202 -22.82 9.14 -8.99
N ILE A 203 -22.23 9.94 -9.90
CA ILE A 203 -21.99 11.37 -9.69
C ILE A 203 -23.28 12.14 -9.34
N GLU A 204 -24.38 11.84 -10.02
CA GLU A 204 -25.67 12.47 -9.77
C GLU A 204 -26.18 12.29 -8.34
N GLN A 205 -25.85 11.15 -7.73
CA GLN A 205 -26.24 10.84 -6.36
C GLN A 205 -25.37 11.53 -5.30
N ARG A 206 -24.25 12.15 -5.69
CA ARG A 206 -23.32 12.85 -4.78
C ARG A 206 -23.75 14.28 -4.48
N LYS A 207 -24.48 14.91 -5.42
CA LYS A 207 -24.83 16.34 -5.35
C LYS A 207 -25.47 16.70 -4.01
N GLY A 208 -24.93 17.72 -3.36
CA GLY A 208 -25.40 18.21 -2.05
C GLY A 208 -25.09 17.31 -0.85
N LYS A 209 -24.38 16.18 -1.04
CA LYS A 209 -23.96 15.30 0.02
C LYS A 209 -22.50 15.55 0.41
N ILE A 210 -22.16 15.24 1.64
CA ILE A 210 -20.77 15.27 2.13
C ILE A 210 -20.00 14.16 1.41
N ARG A 211 -18.92 14.50 0.74
CA ARG A 211 -18.03 13.57 0.07
C ARG A 211 -17.17 12.82 1.07
N HIS A 212 -16.38 13.55 1.86
CA HIS A 212 -15.51 12.98 2.88
C HIS A 212 -15.68 13.66 4.23
N LYS A 213 -15.46 12.88 5.30
CA LYS A 213 -15.27 13.42 6.65
C LYS A 213 -13.84 13.16 7.12
N LEU A 214 -13.20 14.20 7.61
CA LEU A 214 -11.97 14.06 8.37
C LEU A 214 -12.33 13.79 9.84
N LEU A 215 -12.13 12.56 10.27
CA LEU A 215 -12.34 12.15 11.65
C LEU A 215 -11.07 12.46 12.46
N LYS A 216 -11.20 13.27 13.48
CA LYS A 216 -10.19 13.60 14.47
C LYS A 216 -10.45 12.73 15.70
N ILE A 217 -9.75 11.59 15.79
CA ILE A 217 -10.04 10.54 16.77
C ILE A 217 -9.07 10.64 17.94
N ARG A 218 -9.61 10.69 19.15
CA ARG A 218 -8.84 10.56 20.38
C ARG A 218 -9.27 9.29 21.10
N ALA A 219 -8.37 8.32 21.20
CA ALA A 219 -8.63 7.03 21.85
C ALA A 219 -7.80 6.88 23.11
N LYS A 220 -8.36 6.23 24.15
CA LYS A 220 -7.57 5.86 25.33
C LYS A 220 -6.55 4.77 24.99
N LYS A 221 -6.98 3.76 24.22
CA LYS A 221 -6.14 2.66 23.73
C LYS A 221 -6.32 2.47 22.23
N VAL A 222 -5.24 2.09 21.54
CA VAL A 222 -5.25 1.84 20.09
C VAL A 222 -4.76 0.43 19.80
N ILE A 223 -5.50 -0.30 18.99
CA ILE A 223 -5.14 -1.62 18.47
C ILE A 223 -4.95 -1.51 16.97
N THR A 224 -3.71 -1.68 16.49
CA THR A 224 -3.40 -1.74 15.07
C THR A 224 -3.50 -3.17 14.57
N ALA A 225 -4.43 -3.42 13.65
CA ALA A 225 -4.67 -4.72 13.01
C ALA A 225 -4.59 -4.57 11.48
N THR A 226 -3.61 -3.79 11.01
CA THR A 226 -3.43 -3.32 9.64
C THR A 226 -2.95 -4.39 8.65
N GLY A 227 -2.70 -5.61 9.15
CA GLY A 227 -2.36 -6.75 8.29
C GLY A 227 -0.94 -6.71 7.74
N SER A 228 -0.74 -7.39 6.61
CA SER A 228 0.52 -7.47 5.89
C SER A 228 0.30 -7.33 4.39
N ILE A 229 1.37 -7.00 3.67
CA ILE A 229 1.38 -6.79 2.22
C ILE A 229 2.27 -7.88 1.60
N GLU A 230 1.77 -8.57 0.57
CA GLU A 230 2.57 -9.53 -0.17
C GLU A 230 3.70 -8.82 -0.92
N ARG A 231 4.91 -9.39 -0.85
CA ARG A 231 6.08 -8.86 -1.53
C ARG A 231 6.15 -9.37 -2.97
N PRO A 232 6.47 -8.52 -3.96
CA PRO A 232 6.89 -8.98 -5.27
C PRO A 232 8.25 -9.70 -5.15
N MET A 233 8.78 -10.16 -6.28
CA MET A 233 10.17 -10.57 -6.43
C MET A 233 10.83 -9.72 -7.51
N ILE A 234 12.11 -9.39 -7.33
CA ILE A 234 12.85 -8.52 -8.24
C ILE A 234 13.68 -9.37 -9.20
N PHE A 235 13.34 -9.30 -10.48
CA PHE A 235 13.99 -10.02 -11.59
C PHE A 235 13.96 -9.20 -12.88
N ASP A 236 14.65 -9.67 -13.91
CA ASP A 236 14.76 -8.95 -15.17
C ASP A 236 13.42 -8.76 -15.89
N ASN A 237 13.11 -7.50 -16.23
CA ASN A 237 11.87 -7.07 -16.89
C ASN A 237 10.61 -7.49 -16.11
N ASN A 238 10.61 -7.24 -14.80
CA ASN A 238 9.50 -7.54 -13.89
C ASN A 238 8.34 -6.53 -13.93
N ASP A 239 8.37 -5.58 -14.84
CA ASP A 239 7.38 -4.51 -15.04
C ASP A 239 6.34 -4.82 -16.13
N ARG A 240 6.44 -5.97 -16.80
CA ARG A 240 5.52 -6.28 -17.91
C ARG A 240 4.08 -6.45 -17.44
N PRO A 241 3.09 -5.89 -18.16
CA PRO A 241 1.68 -6.16 -17.91
C PRO A 241 1.38 -7.67 -17.93
N GLY A 242 0.57 -8.13 -16.99
CA GLY A 242 0.31 -9.54 -16.75
C GLY A 242 1.18 -10.16 -15.66
N ILE A 243 2.11 -9.40 -15.07
CA ILE A 243 2.81 -9.78 -13.83
C ILE A 243 2.06 -9.15 -12.66
N LEU A 244 1.58 -9.98 -11.74
CA LEU A 244 0.72 -9.60 -10.62
C LEU A 244 1.21 -10.28 -9.34
N LEU A 245 0.83 -9.74 -8.19
CA LEU A 245 0.99 -10.48 -6.94
C LEU A 245 0.07 -11.71 -6.93
N SER A 246 0.55 -12.81 -6.36
CA SER A 246 -0.20 -14.06 -6.28
C SER A 246 -1.53 -13.88 -5.52
N SER A 247 -1.51 -13.15 -4.40
CA SER A 247 -2.71 -12.81 -3.65
C SER A 247 -3.70 -11.94 -4.42
N ALA A 248 -3.22 -11.07 -5.32
CA ALA A 248 -4.09 -10.28 -6.19
C ALA A 248 -4.83 -11.18 -7.18
N ILE A 249 -4.13 -12.11 -7.82
CA ILE A 249 -4.74 -13.10 -8.74
C ILE A 249 -5.81 -13.91 -8.01
N LYS A 250 -5.49 -14.40 -6.80
CA LYS A 250 -6.44 -15.13 -5.97
C LYS A 250 -7.68 -14.28 -5.65
N ARG A 251 -7.47 -13.02 -5.27
CA ARG A 251 -8.57 -12.10 -4.97
C ARG A 251 -9.45 -11.82 -6.19
N TYR A 252 -8.85 -11.63 -7.38
CA TYR A 252 -9.62 -11.46 -8.62
C TYR A 252 -10.49 -12.69 -8.91
N ALA A 253 -9.96 -13.89 -8.74
CA ALA A 253 -10.69 -15.12 -8.96
C ALA A 253 -11.76 -15.39 -7.88
N ASP A 254 -11.40 -15.27 -6.60
CA ASP A 254 -12.26 -15.69 -5.49
C ASP A 254 -13.35 -14.68 -5.15
N PHE A 255 -13.05 -13.39 -5.24
CA PHE A 255 -13.96 -12.32 -4.82
C PHE A 255 -14.67 -11.64 -5.99
N PHE A 256 -13.96 -11.44 -7.12
CA PHE A 256 -14.52 -10.74 -8.28
C PHE A 256 -14.94 -11.67 -9.42
N GLY A 257 -14.65 -12.97 -9.34
CA GLY A 257 -14.98 -13.94 -10.41
C GLY A 257 -14.22 -13.70 -11.73
N VAL A 258 -13.01 -13.12 -11.66
CA VAL A 258 -12.23 -12.72 -12.84
C VAL A 258 -10.95 -13.55 -12.93
N ALA A 259 -10.74 -14.22 -14.07
CA ALA A 259 -9.47 -14.86 -14.40
C ALA A 259 -8.48 -13.83 -14.98
N CYS A 260 -7.30 -13.71 -14.36
CA CYS A 260 -6.27 -12.76 -14.78
C CYS A 260 -5.52 -13.20 -16.05
N GLY A 261 -5.57 -14.47 -16.42
CA GLY A 261 -4.96 -15.03 -17.62
C GLY A 261 -5.47 -16.42 -17.91
N GLU A 262 -5.23 -16.90 -19.14
CA GLU A 262 -5.56 -18.26 -19.59
C GLU A 262 -4.44 -19.26 -19.25
N LYS A 263 -3.19 -18.80 -19.20
CA LYS A 263 -1.99 -19.59 -18.92
C LYS A 263 -1.22 -18.98 -17.75
N ASN A 264 -1.63 -19.36 -16.53
CA ASN A 264 -1.05 -18.81 -15.32
C ASN A 264 0.20 -19.60 -14.90
N ILE A 265 1.25 -18.90 -14.53
CA ILE A 265 2.42 -19.44 -13.84
C ILE A 265 2.60 -18.69 -12.52
N LEU A 266 3.00 -19.40 -11.46
CA LEU A 266 3.28 -18.81 -10.17
C LEU A 266 4.77 -18.90 -9.84
N LEU A 267 5.38 -17.78 -9.45
CA LEU A 267 6.75 -17.69 -8.92
C LEU A 267 6.69 -17.44 -7.41
N THR A 268 7.36 -18.29 -6.63
CA THR A 268 7.24 -18.21 -5.18
C THR A 268 8.52 -18.59 -4.42
N ASN A 269 8.55 -18.21 -3.15
CA ASN A 269 9.50 -18.68 -2.13
C ASN A 269 8.78 -19.14 -0.84
N ASN A 270 7.46 -19.29 -0.89
CA ASN A 270 6.62 -19.59 0.28
C ASN A 270 5.34 -20.34 -0.14
N ASP A 271 4.54 -20.78 0.83
CA ASP A 271 3.38 -21.64 0.57
C ASP A 271 2.12 -20.90 0.09
N SER A 272 2.01 -19.57 0.27
CA SER A 272 0.78 -18.85 -0.10
C SER A 272 0.47 -18.89 -1.61
N ALA A 273 1.48 -19.05 -2.47
CA ALA A 273 1.25 -19.24 -3.90
C ALA A 273 0.62 -20.60 -4.23
N TYR A 274 0.89 -21.63 -3.43
CA TYR A 274 0.24 -22.93 -3.61
C TYR A 274 -1.25 -22.86 -3.25
N GLU A 275 -1.62 -22.09 -2.22
CA GLU A 275 -3.03 -21.79 -1.93
C GLU A 275 -3.71 -21.10 -3.12
N THR A 276 -3.01 -20.14 -3.75
CA THR A 276 -3.50 -19.49 -4.97
C THR A 276 -3.69 -20.49 -6.10
N ALA A 277 -2.71 -21.37 -6.34
CA ALA A 277 -2.81 -22.41 -7.38
C ALA A 277 -4.01 -23.33 -7.16
N ILE A 278 -4.20 -23.81 -5.94
CA ILE A 278 -5.33 -24.68 -5.58
C ILE A 278 -6.66 -23.96 -5.85
N SER A 279 -6.78 -22.70 -5.39
CA SER A 279 -8.00 -21.92 -5.62
C SER A 279 -8.30 -21.73 -7.11
N LEU A 280 -7.29 -21.46 -7.95
CA LEU A 280 -7.45 -21.31 -9.39
C LEU A 280 -7.92 -22.62 -10.02
N ILE A 281 -7.28 -23.74 -9.66
CA ILE A 281 -7.62 -25.08 -10.19
C ILE A 281 -9.05 -25.46 -9.82
N GLN A 282 -9.47 -25.25 -8.58
CA GLN A 282 -10.84 -25.51 -8.13
C GLN A 282 -11.90 -24.72 -8.91
N LYS A 283 -11.51 -23.57 -9.50
CA LYS A 283 -12.38 -22.74 -10.36
C LYS A 283 -12.24 -23.04 -11.86
N GLY A 284 -11.49 -24.07 -12.22
CA GLY A 284 -11.24 -24.41 -13.63
C GLY A 284 -10.30 -23.43 -14.35
N ILE A 285 -9.57 -22.57 -13.62
CA ILE A 285 -8.58 -21.67 -14.20
C ILE A 285 -7.24 -22.41 -14.31
N ASN A 286 -6.66 -22.42 -15.50
CA ASN A 286 -5.46 -23.18 -15.79
C ASN A 286 -4.21 -22.62 -15.11
N VAL A 287 -3.45 -23.49 -14.43
CA VAL A 287 -2.12 -23.22 -13.86
C VAL A 287 -1.12 -24.14 -14.54
N GLU A 288 -0.27 -23.60 -15.41
CA GLU A 288 0.73 -24.35 -16.20
C GLU A 288 1.88 -24.86 -15.35
N ALA A 289 2.38 -24.00 -14.43
CA ALA A 289 3.52 -24.34 -13.60
C ALA A 289 3.61 -23.49 -12.33
N ILE A 290 4.32 -24.03 -11.33
CA ILE A 290 4.83 -23.30 -10.17
C ILE A 290 6.35 -23.33 -10.21
N VAL A 291 6.98 -22.16 -10.09
CA VAL A 291 8.43 -21.99 -9.99
C VAL A 291 8.75 -21.60 -8.56
N ASP A 292 9.34 -22.51 -7.81
CA ASP A 292 9.65 -22.31 -6.39
C ASP A 292 11.16 -22.15 -6.20
N ASN A 293 11.58 -21.06 -5.56
CA ASN A 293 12.99 -20.82 -5.27
C ASN A 293 13.57 -21.77 -4.22
N ARG A 294 12.74 -22.45 -3.45
CA ARG A 294 13.14 -23.45 -2.46
C ARG A 294 13.45 -24.78 -3.12
N GLU A 295 14.55 -25.42 -2.73
CA GLU A 295 14.91 -26.75 -3.24
C GLU A 295 14.07 -27.86 -2.61
N LYS A 296 13.79 -27.71 -1.30
CA LYS A 296 12.99 -28.66 -0.52
C LYS A 296 11.74 -27.96 -0.01
N VAL A 297 10.60 -28.49 -0.38
CA VAL A 297 9.30 -27.98 0.06
C VAL A 297 8.48 -29.18 0.53
N ASP A 298 8.23 -29.22 1.82
CA ASP A 298 7.45 -30.26 2.48
C ASP A 298 6.22 -29.61 3.11
N SER A 299 5.10 -29.62 2.39
CA SER A 299 3.81 -29.15 2.89
C SER A 299 2.66 -29.89 2.23
N LYS A 300 1.54 -29.99 2.93
CA LYS A 300 0.32 -30.62 2.41
C LYS A 300 -0.18 -29.95 1.12
N LEU A 301 -0.01 -28.65 0.98
CA LEU A 301 -0.41 -27.90 -0.21
C LEU A 301 0.40 -28.30 -1.44
N VAL A 302 1.69 -28.54 -1.27
CA VAL A 302 2.57 -29.02 -2.36
C VAL A 302 2.15 -30.41 -2.81
N TYR A 303 1.90 -31.34 -1.89
CA TYR A 303 1.44 -32.69 -2.19
C TYR A 303 0.08 -32.69 -2.93
N GLU A 304 -0.79 -31.73 -2.63
CA GLU A 304 -2.05 -31.60 -3.35
C GLU A 304 -1.84 -31.16 -4.80
N ILE A 305 -0.96 -30.19 -5.02
CA ILE A 305 -0.61 -29.77 -6.38
C ILE A 305 0.13 -30.86 -7.15
N GLU A 306 0.99 -31.65 -6.49
CA GLU A 306 1.68 -32.78 -7.12
C GLU A 306 0.71 -33.87 -7.66
N LYS A 307 -0.49 -33.96 -7.10
CA LYS A 307 -1.56 -34.84 -7.60
C LYS A 307 -2.28 -34.26 -8.82
N SER A 308 -2.09 -33.00 -9.13
CA SER A 308 -2.62 -32.35 -10.32
C SER A 308 -1.63 -32.44 -11.49
N ASN A 309 -2.03 -31.98 -12.67
CA ASN A 309 -1.15 -31.92 -13.85
C ASN A 309 -0.21 -30.70 -13.85
N VAL A 310 -0.10 -29.95 -12.77
CA VAL A 310 0.72 -28.74 -12.65
C VAL A 310 2.19 -29.11 -12.48
N LYS A 311 3.06 -28.55 -13.30
CA LYS A 311 4.52 -28.76 -13.19
C LYS A 311 5.09 -27.92 -12.06
N ILE A 312 5.84 -28.53 -11.13
CA ILE A 312 6.55 -27.81 -10.07
C ILE A 312 8.05 -27.84 -10.35
N PHE A 313 8.65 -26.65 -10.47
CA PHE A 313 10.10 -26.45 -10.63
C PHE A 313 10.68 -25.99 -9.29
N LYS A 314 11.10 -26.95 -8.44
CA LYS A 314 11.74 -26.68 -7.13
C LYS A 314 13.22 -26.31 -7.31
N GLY A 315 13.69 -25.27 -6.62
CA GLY A 315 15.05 -24.73 -6.75
C GLY A 315 15.27 -23.93 -8.04
N PHE A 316 14.22 -23.47 -8.70
CA PHE A 316 14.28 -22.66 -9.91
C PHE A 316 13.85 -21.22 -9.66
N THR A 317 14.26 -20.33 -10.57
CA THR A 317 13.82 -18.93 -10.56
C THR A 317 13.54 -18.40 -11.95
N VAL A 318 12.76 -17.33 -12.04
CA VAL A 318 12.57 -16.56 -13.27
C VAL A 318 13.78 -15.68 -13.52
N THR A 319 14.40 -15.81 -14.69
CA THR A 319 15.56 -15.03 -15.10
C THR A 319 15.24 -13.93 -16.11
N ASN A 320 14.11 -14.01 -16.79
CA ASN A 320 13.67 -13.00 -17.74
C ASN A 320 12.20 -13.20 -18.12
N THR A 321 11.55 -12.12 -18.57
CA THR A 321 10.20 -12.12 -19.13
C THR A 321 10.20 -11.59 -20.55
N PHE A 322 9.21 -11.99 -21.35
CA PHE A 322 9.06 -11.61 -22.75
C PHE A 322 7.61 -11.23 -23.05
N GLY A 323 7.43 -10.37 -24.02
CA GLY A 323 6.17 -9.83 -24.48
C GLY A 323 6.29 -8.35 -24.80
N TYR A 324 5.32 -7.79 -25.51
CA TYR A 324 5.28 -6.36 -25.84
C TYR A 324 4.23 -5.64 -24.97
N LYS A 325 2.96 -5.79 -25.28
CA LYS A 325 1.85 -5.19 -24.49
C LYS A 325 1.49 -6.00 -23.24
N ARG A 326 1.84 -7.27 -23.22
CA ARG A 326 1.59 -8.21 -22.14
C ARG A 326 2.65 -9.30 -22.15
N ILE A 327 2.89 -9.91 -21.01
CA ILE A 327 3.74 -11.10 -20.91
C ILE A 327 3.19 -12.22 -21.79
N ASN A 328 4.06 -12.93 -22.51
CA ASN A 328 3.70 -14.09 -23.32
C ASN A 328 4.58 -15.31 -23.02
N ARG A 329 5.67 -15.13 -22.31
CA ARG A 329 6.65 -16.17 -21.98
C ARG A 329 7.58 -15.71 -20.86
N ILE A 330 8.03 -16.66 -20.05
CA ILE A 330 9.13 -16.48 -19.09
C ILE A 330 10.29 -17.41 -19.42
N SER A 331 11.47 -17.07 -18.91
CA SER A 331 12.62 -17.98 -18.85
C SER A 331 12.93 -18.29 -17.41
N ILE A 332 13.13 -19.58 -17.13
CA ILE A 332 13.52 -20.06 -15.80
C ILE A 332 14.87 -20.77 -15.87
N MET A 333 15.64 -20.73 -14.79
CA MET A 333 16.87 -21.50 -14.60
C MET A 333 16.96 -21.99 -13.16
N GLN A 334 17.75 -23.02 -12.94
CA GLN A 334 18.01 -23.54 -11.62
C GLN A 334 18.87 -22.57 -10.80
N LEU A 335 18.56 -22.40 -9.52
CA LEU A 335 19.36 -21.63 -8.58
C LEU A 335 20.53 -22.46 -8.05
N SER A 336 21.68 -21.81 -7.85
CA SER A 336 22.76 -22.39 -7.02
C SER A 336 22.28 -22.56 -5.56
N LYS A 337 22.94 -23.44 -4.79
CA LYS A 337 22.59 -23.71 -3.40
C LYS A 337 22.56 -22.45 -2.52
N ASP A 338 23.50 -21.53 -2.76
CA ASP A 338 23.58 -20.23 -2.06
C ASP A 338 22.57 -19.18 -2.60
N GLY A 339 21.88 -19.46 -3.72
CA GLY A 339 20.92 -18.54 -4.35
C GLY A 339 21.53 -17.33 -5.05
N GLN A 340 22.86 -17.28 -5.17
CA GLN A 340 23.57 -16.11 -5.73
C GLN A 340 23.71 -16.15 -7.25
N LYS A 341 23.58 -17.33 -7.86
CA LYS A 341 23.78 -17.56 -9.30
C LYS A 341 22.70 -18.49 -9.85
N VAL A 342 22.51 -18.44 -11.15
CA VAL A 342 21.74 -19.44 -11.90
C VAL A 342 22.69 -20.42 -12.58
N ILE A 343 22.30 -21.67 -12.63
CA ILE A 343 23.06 -22.79 -13.19
C ILE A 343 22.21 -23.58 -14.18
N GLY A 344 22.86 -24.41 -14.98
CA GLY A 344 22.20 -25.30 -15.92
C GLY A 344 21.60 -24.60 -17.15
N SER A 345 20.73 -25.29 -17.84
CA SER A 345 20.13 -24.83 -19.09
C SER A 345 18.87 -23.99 -18.83
N LYS A 346 18.66 -23.01 -19.70
CA LYS A 346 17.49 -22.15 -19.71
C LYS A 346 16.26 -22.91 -20.23
N ILE A 347 15.16 -22.83 -19.49
CA ILE A 347 13.86 -23.37 -19.88
C ILE A 347 12.92 -22.19 -20.18
N ASN A 348 12.19 -22.25 -21.27
CA ASN A 348 11.20 -21.25 -21.64
C ASN A 348 9.79 -21.82 -21.44
N LEU A 349 8.93 -21.08 -20.73
CA LEU A 349 7.56 -21.42 -20.46
C LEU A 349 6.63 -20.34 -21.02
N LYS A 350 5.58 -20.74 -21.76
CA LYS A 350 4.56 -19.82 -22.27
C LYS A 350 3.59 -19.48 -21.15
N CYS A 351 3.27 -18.19 -20.97
CA CYS A 351 2.26 -17.72 -20.04
C CYS A 351 1.77 -16.35 -20.47
N ASP A 352 0.56 -15.99 -20.09
CA ASP A 352 -0.01 -14.66 -20.24
C ASP A 352 -0.31 -13.99 -18.89
N CYS A 353 -0.10 -14.73 -17.79
CA CYS A 353 -0.14 -14.22 -16.42
C CYS A 353 0.96 -14.87 -15.57
N LEU A 354 1.74 -14.05 -14.87
CA LEU A 354 2.74 -14.49 -13.90
C LEU A 354 2.37 -13.98 -12.52
N GLY A 355 1.94 -14.87 -11.63
CA GLY A 355 1.72 -14.57 -10.22
C GLY A 355 3.03 -14.63 -9.45
N VAL A 356 3.29 -13.62 -8.63
CA VAL A 356 4.55 -13.51 -7.87
C VAL A 356 4.27 -13.42 -6.38
N SER A 357 4.94 -14.26 -5.58
CA SER A 357 4.83 -14.28 -4.13
C SER A 357 6.21 -14.36 -3.48
N GLY A 358 6.73 -13.22 -3.01
CA GLY A 358 8.04 -13.09 -2.35
C GLY A 358 7.98 -13.12 -0.82
N GLY A 359 6.87 -13.55 -0.24
CA GLY A 359 6.57 -13.51 1.18
C GLY A 359 5.72 -12.30 1.58
N TRP A 360 5.66 -12.02 2.87
CA TRP A 360 4.77 -10.99 3.43
C TRP A 360 5.56 -9.99 4.26
N THR A 361 5.13 -8.73 4.22
CA THR A 361 5.71 -7.62 4.99
C THR A 361 4.62 -7.04 5.90
N PRO A 362 4.83 -6.97 7.22
CA PRO A 362 3.91 -6.31 8.14
C PRO A 362 3.64 -4.85 7.76
N ALA A 363 2.39 -4.42 7.83
CA ALA A 363 1.99 -3.05 7.53
C ALA A 363 2.15 -2.15 8.78
N VAL A 364 3.39 -1.73 9.05
CA VAL A 364 3.81 -1.04 10.29
C VAL A 364 3.83 0.49 10.19
N HIS A 365 3.33 1.06 9.13
CA HIS A 365 3.41 2.50 8.86
C HIS A 365 2.77 3.36 9.97
N LEU A 366 1.55 3.05 10.41
CA LEU A 366 0.88 3.79 11.49
C LEU A 366 1.62 3.62 12.83
N PHE A 367 2.12 2.42 13.11
CA PHE A 367 2.92 2.17 14.30
C PHE A 367 4.18 3.05 14.32
N THR A 368 4.89 3.17 13.21
CA THR A 368 6.09 4.02 13.13
C THR A 368 5.76 5.52 13.18
N GLN A 369 4.63 5.95 12.63
CA GLN A 369 4.16 7.33 12.73
C GLN A 369 3.86 7.75 14.18
N SER A 370 3.40 6.83 15.02
CA SER A 370 3.20 7.09 16.45
C SER A 370 4.51 7.27 17.24
N GLY A 371 5.66 7.05 16.62
CA GLY A 371 6.98 7.04 17.25
C GLY A 371 7.45 5.65 17.70
N GLY A 372 6.70 4.61 17.39
CA GLY A 372 7.05 3.22 17.67
C GLY A 372 8.34 2.78 17.00
N LYS A 373 9.13 1.96 17.68
CA LYS A 373 10.39 1.42 17.15
C LYS A 373 10.21 -0.01 16.70
N LEU A 374 10.77 -0.30 15.53
CA LEU A 374 10.77 -1.64 14.94
C LEU A 374 12.02 -2.42 15.35
N LYS A 375 11.91 -3.75 15.32
CA LYS A 375 13.04 -4.68 15.30
C LYS A 375 12.96 -5.57 14.07
N PHE A 376 14.12 -5.96 13.56
CA PHE A 376 14.20 -6.94 12.48
C PHE A 376 14.18 -8.36 13.08
N ARG A 377 13.35 -9.23 12.51
CA ARG A 377 13.26 -10.66 12.86
C ARG A 377 13.92 -11.48 11.76
N GLU A 378 15.07 -12.06 12.07
CA GLU A 378 15.91 -12.77 11.10
C GLU A 378 15.22 -14.01 10.51
N GLU A 379 14.44 -14.73 11.31
CA GLU A 379 13.76 -15.96 10.90
C GLU A 379 12.85 -15.75 9.70
N ASP A 380 12.10 -14.65 9.70
CA ASP A 380 11.13 -14.30 8.66
C ASP A 380 11.64 -13.21 7.71
N GLN A 381 12.76 -12.58 8.04
CA GLN A 381 13.30 -11.44 7.29
C GLN A 381 12.28 -10.29 7.16
N ILE A 382 11.71 -9.87 8.30
CA ILE A 382 10.69 -8.81 8.40
C ILE A 382 10.97 -7.87 9.56
N PHE A 383 10.48 -6.63 9.44
CA PHE A 383 10.41 -5.68 10.55
C PHE A 383 9.09 -5.82 11.27
N ILE A 384 9.14 -5.91 12.60
CA ILE A 384 7.97 -6.02 13.47
C ILE A 384 8.00 -4.95 14.57
N PRO A 385 6.84 -4.56 15.14
CA PRO A 385 6.77 -3.68 16.30
C PRO A 385 7.59 -4.19 17.48
N ASN A 386 8.27 -3.27 18.17
CA ASN A 386 9.10 -3.62 19.34
C ASN A 386 8.83 -2.72 20.55
N THR A 387 9.00 -1.39 20.42
CA THR A 387 8.79 -0.43 21.50
C THR A 387 7.61 0.46 21.22
N TYR A 388 6.66 0.48 22.13
CA TYR A 388 5.41 1.22 22.04
C TYR A 388 5.50 2.53 22.83
N PRO A 389 5.30 3.73 22.23
CA PRO A 389 5.44 5.01 22.90
C PRO A 389 4.19 5.44 23.69
N SER A 390 3.06 4.77 23.54
CA SER A 390 1.77 5.10 24.15
C SER A 390 0.94 3.83 24.40
N ASP A 391 -0.28 3.99 24.93
CA ASP A 391 -1.25 2.91 25.10
C ASP A 391 -1.75 2.37 23.76
N GLN A 392 -0.90 1.61 23.08
CA GLN A 392 -1.17 0.97 21.81
C GLN A 392 -0.57 -0.44 21.75
N ILE A 393 -1.14 -1.27 20.89
CA ILE A 393 -0.64 -2.60 20.56
C ILE A 393 -0.87 -2.91 19.08
N SER A 394 0.02 -3.71 18.49
CA SER A 394 -0.17 -4.28 17.15
C SER A 394 -0.54 -5.76 17.29
N VAL A 395 -1.50 -6.24 16.51
CA VAL A 395 -1.97 -7.63 16.53
C VAL A 395 -2.11 -8.20 15.11
N GLY A 396 -2.03 -9.52 15.02
CA GLY A 396 -2.13 -10.20 13.73
C GLY A 396 -0.91 -9.98 12.83
N SER A 397 -1.11 -9.99 11.51
CA SER A 397 0.03 -10.00 10.57
C SER A 397 0.88 -8.72 10.62
N CYS A 398 0.36 -7.59 11.06
CA CYS A 398 1.17 -6.39 11.26
C CYS A 398 2.09 -6.49 12.48
N ASN A 399 1.84 -7.43 13.38
CA ASN A 399 2.72 -7.80 14.48
C ASN A 399 3.69 -8.94 14.11
N GLY A 400 3.58 -9.48 12.88
CA GLY A 400 4.41 -10.59 12.41
C GLY A 400 3.78 -11.97 12.61
N ASP A 401 2.52 -12.07 12.99
CA ASP A 401 1.76 -13.34 13.01
C ASP A 401 1.30 -13.63 11.58
N LEU A 402 2.10 -14.36 10.80
CA LEU A 402 1.90 -14.49 9.36
C LEU A 402 0.99 -15.67 8.97
N THR A 403 0.71 -16.60 9.88
CA THR A 403 -0.24 -17.68 9.67
C THR A 403 -1.55 -17.38 10.42
N LEU A 404 -2.65 -17.93 9.94
CA LEU A 404 -3.94 -17.74 10.58
C LEU A 404 -3.98 -18.39 11.97
N ASP A 405 -3.25 -19.48 12.16
CA ASP A 405 -3.04 -20.16 13.44
C ASP A 405 -2.35 -19.23 14.46
N ASP A 406 -1.22 -18.61 14.07
CA ASP A 406 -0.55 -17.62 14.91
C ASP A 406 -1.48 -16.44 15.26
N ILE A 407 -2.26 -15.95 14.29
CA ILE A 407 -3.18 -14.82 14.49
C ILE A 407 -4.26 -15.16 15.53
N LEU A 408 -4.90 -16.31 15.37
CA LEU A 408 -6.01 -16.72 16.24
C LEU A 408 -5.54 -17.04 17.66
N THR A 409 -4.31 -17.53 17.82
CA THR A 409 -3.73 -17.84 19.12
C THR A 409 -3.15 -16.60 19.82
N ASN A 410 -2.37 -15.78 19.09
CA ASN A 410 -1.63 -14.68 19.70
C ASN A 410 -2.49 -13.43 19.93
N THR A 411 -3.48 -13.15 19.07
CA THR A 411 -4.32 -11.95 19.22
C THR A 411 -5.06 -11.93 20.56
N PRO A 412 -5.83 -12.97 20.96
CA PRO A 412 -6.52 -12.96 22.25
C PRO A 412 -5.57 -12.83 23.44
N ASN A 413 -4.45 -13.58 23.42
CA ASN A 413 -3.47 -13.56 24.50
C ASN A 413 -2.84 -12.17 24.71
N SER A 414 -2.49 -11.49 23.62
CA SER A 414 -1.96 -10.12 23.65
C SER A 414 -2.98 -9.11 24.18
N LEU A 415 -4.25 -9.26 23.79
CA LEU A 415 -5.32 -8.38 24.24
C LEU A 415 -5.69 -8.60 25.71
N LYS A 416 -5.61 -9.82 26.22
CA LYS A 416 -5.86 -10.13 27.63
C LYS A 416 -4.97 -9.27 28.54
N GLN A 417 -3.69 -9.21 28.20
CA GLN A 417 -2.72 -8.40 28.93
C GLN A 417 -2.94 -6.91 28.70
N PHE A 418 -3.10 -6.48 27.44
CA PHE A 418 -3.18 -5.06 27.06
C PHE A 418 -4.43 -4.37 27.62
N LEU A 419 -5.59 -5.04 27.57
CA LEU A 419 -6.85 -4.52 28.07
C LEU A 419 -7.11 -4.83 29.56
N ASN A 420 -6.24 -5.62 30.20
CA ASN A 420 -6.38 -6.10 31.58
C ASN A 420 -7.70 -6.85 31.81
N ILE A 421 -7.99 -7.81 30.95
CA ILE A 421 -9.22 -8.60 30.92
C ILE A 421 -8.94 -10.01 31.42
N LYS A 422 -9.83 -10.57 32.26
CA LYS A 422 -9.65 -11.92 32.83
C LYS A 422 -10.17 -13.03 31.91
N ASN A 423 -11.32 -12.84 31.29
CA ASN A 423 -12.01 -13.85 30.49
C ASN A 423 -12.12 -13.41 29.03
N ILE A 424 -11.81 -14.29 28.10
CA ILE A 424 -11.87 -14.07 26.65
C ILE A 424 -12.56 -15.25 25.97
N ASP A 425 -13.49 -14.97 25.05
CA ASP A 425 -14.30 -15.97 24.35
C ASP A 425 -13.53 -16.92 23.41
N TYR A 426 -12.24 -16.68 23.17
CA TYR A 426 -11.41 -17.41 22.22
C TYR A 426 -10.42 -18.39 22.85
N GLU A 427 -10.68 -18.80 24.09
CA GLU A 427 -9.90 -19.86 24.73
C GLU A 427 -10.27 -21.21 24.11
N ASN A 428 -9.25 -22.02 23.77
CA ASN A 428 -9.38 -23.39 23.22
C ASN A 428 -9.94 -23.50 21.79
N LEU A 429 -9.51 -22.64 20.85
CA LEU A 429 -9.81 -22.86 19.43
C LEU A 429 -9.02 -24.06 18.89
N GLU A 430 -9.71 -25.03 18.32
CA GLU A 430 -9.10 -26.12 17.54
C GLU A 430 -8.81 -25.60 16.13
N ILE A 431 -7.53 -25.46 15.78
CA ILE A 431 -7.09 -24.92 14.50
C ILE A 431 -6.34 -26.01 13.75
N SER A 432 -6.78 -26.30 12.53
CA SER A 432 -6.04 -27.15 11.60
C SER A 432 -5.50 -26.30 10.45
N SER A 433 -4.18 -26.25 10.33
CA SER A 433 -3.48 -25.52 9.27
C SER A 433 -2.51 -26.43 8.54
N SER A 434 -2.34 -26.20 7.23
CA SER A 434 -1.44 -26.97 6.36
C SER A 434 -0.24 -26.17 5.86
N THR A 435 -0.06 -24.93 6.34
CA THR A 435 1.02 -24.05 5.88
C THR A 435 2.35 -24.32 6.59
N ASN A 436 3.45 -24.27 5.81
CA ASN A 436 4.82 -24.38 6.32
C ASN A 436 5.49 -23.00 6.36
N LYS A 437 6.22 -22.71 7.44
CA LYS A 437 6.95 -21.44 7.64
C LYS A 437 8.25 -21.36 6.83
N SER A 438 8.65 -22.41 6.09
CA SER A 438 9.89 -22.43 5.29
C SER A 438 9.88 -21.36 4.21
N LYS A 439 10.92 -20.53 4.17
CA LYS A 439 11.11 -19.45 3.20
C LYS A 439 12.54 -19.41 2.71
N ARG A 440 12.74 -18.91 1.50
CA ARG A 440 14.06 -18.58 0.95
C ARG A 440 14.02 -17.15 0.37
N ASN A 441 14.47 -16.18 1.13
CA ASN A 441 14.47 -14.79 0.70
C ASN A 441 15.70 -14.47 -0.15
N ILE A 442 15.46 -14.09 -1.41
CA ILE A 442 16.46 -13.57 -2.34
C ILE A 442 15.97 -12.20 -2.78
N TRP A 443 16.67 -11.13 -2.38
CA TRP A 443 16.22 -9.76 -2.58
C TRP A 443 16.32 -9.28 -4.02
N LEU A 444 17.25 -9.84 -4.78
CA LEU A 444 17.39 -9.66 -6.23
C LEU A 444 17.67 -11.02 -6.83
N LEU A 445 16.74 -11.54 -7.62
CA LEU A 445 16.91 -12.83 -8.26
C LEU A 445 18.06 -12.78 -9.28
N PRO A 446 18.96 -13.78 -9.26
CA PRO A 446 20.08 -13.79 -10.16
C PRO A 446 19.65 -14.02 -11.62
N SER A 447 20.38 -13.40 -12.52
CA SER A 447 20.21 -13.53 -13.97
C SER A 447 21.52 -13.97 -14.62
N ASN A 448 21.45 -14.58 -15.79
CA ASN A 448 22.62 -14.88 -16.61
C ASN A 448 23.11 -13.69 -17.45
N LYS A 449 22.50 -12.51 -17.25
CA LYS A 449 22.85 -11.27 -17.93
C LYS A 449 23.62 -10.33 -17.02
N ILE A 450 24.39 -9.44 -17.64
CA ILE A 450 25.06 -8.35 -16.92
C ILE A 450 23.99 -7.39 -16.39
N LEU A 451 24.07 -7.05 -15.11
CA LEU A 451 23.17 -6.07 -14.49
C LEU A 451 23.19 -4.74 -15.26
N GLY A 452 22.01 -4.28 -15.65
CA GLY A 452 21.84 -3.05 -16.42
C GLY A 452 21.69 -3.22 -17.93
N LYS A 453 21.85 -4.45 -18.47
CA LYS A 453 21.37 -4.77 -19.83
C LYS A 453 19.86 -4.99 -19.88
N THR A 454 19.27 -5.33 -18.74
CA THR A 454 17.83 -5.44 -18.50
C THR A 454 17.48 -4.64 -17.25
N LYS A 455 16.23 -4.22 -17.13
CA LYS A 455 15.76 -3.47 -15.97
C LYS A 455 15.14 -4.44 -14.96
N SER A 456 15.54 -4.33 -13.69
CA SER A 456 14.96 -5.08 -12.57
C SER A 456 14.40 -4.03 -11.61
N PHE A 457 13.11 -3.71 -11.74
CA PHE A 457 12.46 -2.63 -11.01
C PHE A 457 12.23 -3.00 -9.55
N VAL A 458 12.62 -2.10 -8.67
CA VAL A 458 12.39 -2.16 -7.22
C VAL A 458 11.23 -1.24 -6.83
N ASP A 459 11.17 -0.04 -7.41
CA ASP A 459 10.06 0.89 -7.29
C ASP A 459 9.48 1.15 -8.68
N PHE A 460 8.26 0.64 -8.90
CA PHE A 460 7.57 0.75 -10.19
C PHE A 460 7.01 2.15 -10.44
N GLN A 461 6.73 2.92 -9.37
CA GLN A 461 6.12 4.24 -9.49
C GLN A 461 7.14 5.31 -9.88
N ASN A 462 8.39 5.14 -9.40
CA ASN A 462 9.50 6.05 -9.69
C ASN A 462 10.55 5.43 -10.64
N ASP A 463 10.23 4.31 -11.29
CA ASP A 463 11.11 3.61 -12.23
C ASP A 463 12.51 3.29 -11.67
N THR A 464 12.64 3.13 -10.34
CA THR A 464 13.91 2.83 -9.71
C THR A 464 14.26 1.36 -9.84
N THR A 465 15.43 1.07 -10.38
CA THR A 465 15.93 -0.29 -10.58
C THR A 465 16.97 -0.69 -9.53
N ALA A 466 17.26 -1.99 -9.44
CA ALA A 466 18.34 -2.50 -8.61
C ALA A 466 19.72 -1.90 -9.00
N LYS A 467 19.91 -1.53 -10.27
CA LYS A 467 21.12 -0.84 -10.76
C LYS A 467 21.25 0.55 -10.14
N ASP A 468 20.15 1.30 -10.02
CA ASP A 468 20.15 2.66 -9.46
C ASP A 468 20.50 2.63 -7.97
N ILE A 469 19.96 1.65 -7.21
CA ILE A 469 20.34 1.45 -5.82
C ILE A 469 21.83 1.13 -5.66
N LYS A 470 22.36 0.22 -6.50
CA LYS A 470 23.80 -0.09 -6.50
C LYS A 470 24.66 1.09 -6.95
N LEU A 471 24.16 1.94 -7.84
CA LEU A 471 24.83 3.19 -8.22
C LEU A 471 24.92 4.14 -7.03
N ALA A 472 23.83 4.35 -6.30
CA ALA A 472 23.83 5.20 -5.09
C ALA A 472 24.86 4.73 -4.07
N LEU A 473 24.97 3.41 -3.83
CA LEU A 473 25.97 2.85 -2.93
C LEU A 473 27.40 3.08 -3.42
N ARG A 474 27.67 2.94 -4.73
CA ARG A 474 28.96 3.22 -5.34
C ARG A 474 29.35 4.71 -5.22
N GLU A 475 28.38 5.61 -5.27
CA GLU A 475 28.57 7.05 -5.05
C GLU A 475 28.70 7.44 -3.56
N GLY A 476 28.67 6.46 -2.64
CA GLY A 476 28.97 6.65 -1.22
C GLY A 476 27.75 6.77 -0.30
N PHE A 477 26.52 6.72 -0.83
CA PHE A 477 25.30 6.75 0.00
C PHE A 477 25.09 5.39 0.67
N ARG A 478 25.14 5.33 2.00
CA ARG A 478 25.00 4.07 2.75
C ARG A 478 23.70 4.01 3.58
N SER A 479 23.22 5.16 4.05
CA SER A 479 21.95 5.25 4.77
C SER A 479 20.78 5.06 3.80
N ILE A 480 19.79 4.24 4.21
CA ILE A 480 18.57 4.01 3.41
C ILE A 480 17.84 5.32 3.08
N GLU A 481 17.81 6.29 4.00
CA GLU A 481 17.19 7.59 3.78
C GLU A 481 17.93 8.44 2.72
N HIS A 482 19.24 8.32 2.62
CA HIS A 482 20.02 8.99 1.56
C HIS A 482 19.85 8.27 0.22
N VAL A 483 19.93 6.94 0.19
CA VAL A 483 19.64 6.15 -1.01
C VAL A 483 18.24 6.45 -1.54
N LYS A 484 17.24 6.52 -0.65
CA LYS A 484 15.87 6.91 -0.99
C LYS A 484 15.81 8.27 -1.69
N ARG A 485 16.48 9.29 -1.14
CA ARG A 485 16.46 10.65 -1.73
C ARG A 485 17.20 10.71 -3.06
N TYR A 486 18.29 10.00 -3.18
CA TYR A 486 19.09 9.97 -4.42
C TYR A 486 18.36 9.24 -5.55
N THR A 487 17.74 8.11 -5.27
CA THR A 487 17.09 7.23 -6.25
C THR A 487 15.59 7.47 -6.41
N THR A 488 14.97 8.26 -5.53
CA THR A 488 13.52 8.42 -5.35
C THR A 488 12.77 7.14 -4.92
N THR A 489 13.47 6.06 -4.57
CA THR A 489 12.86 4.80 -4.10
C THR A 489 11.96 5.03 -2.90
N GLY A 490 10.71 4.59 -2.98
CA GLY A 490 9.73 4.72 -1.91
C GLY A 490 9.25 6.15 -1.67
N MET A 491 9.45 7.07 -2.63
CA MET A 491 8.95 8.44 -2.57
C MET A 491 7.61 8.64 -3.30
N GLY A 492 7.13 7.62 -3.99
CA GLY A 492 5.83 7.65 -4.65
C GLY A 492 4.65 7.63 -3.67
N THR A 493 3.42 7.63 -4.20
CA THR A 493 2.19 7.68 -3.39
C THR A 493 2.01 6.46 -2.49
N ASP A 494 2.64 5.32 -2.83
CA ASP A 494 2.63 4.10 -2.02
C ASP A 494 3.66 4.10 -0.89
N GLN A 495 4.54 5.10 -0.85
CA GLN A 495 5.66 5.21 0.10
C GLN A 495 6.52 3.94 0.20
N GLY A 496 6.66 3.21 -0.91
CA GLY A 496 7.48 2.01 -1.00
C GLY A 496 6.88 0.76 -0.35
N LYS A 497 5.56 0.64 -0.27
CA LYS A 497 4.86 -0.56 0.24
C LYS A 497 5.43 -1.86 -0.34
N LEU A 498 5.68 -1.88 -1.65
CA LEU A 498 6.17 -3.06 -2.37
C LEU A 498 7.70 -3.11 -2.44
N GLY A 499 8.37 -1.94 -2.54
CA GLY A 499 9.79 -1.86 -2.89
C GLY A 499 10.75 -1.75 -1.72
N ASN A 500 10.35 -1.15 -0.60
CA ASN A 500 11.27 -0.79 0.51
C ASN A 500 12.06 -1.98 1.06
N MET A 501 11.43 -3.13 1.26
CA MET A 501 12.12 -4.32 1.79
C MET A 501 13.16 -4.87 0.81
N HIS A 502 12.87 -4.81 -0.49
CA HIS A 502 13.82 -5.19 -1.53
C HIS A 502 14.98 -4.21 -1.64
N ALA A 503 14.69 -2.90 -1.57
CA ALA A 503 15.73 -1.88 -1.54
C ALA A 503 16.70 -2.10 -0.37
N LEU A 504 16.17 -2.31 0.84
CA LEU A 504 16.95 -2.65 2.04
C LEU A 504 17.79 -3.90 1.85
N GLY A 505 17.19 -4.99 1.33
CA GLY A 505 17.91 -6.24 1.09
C GLY A 505 19.01 -6.12 0.04
N ILE A 506 18.79 -5.34 -1.02
CA ILE A 506 19.83 -5.06 -2.04
C ILE A 506 20.97 -4.22 -1.45
N ILE A 507 20.65 -3.21 -0.62
CA ILE A 507 21.66 -2.41 0.09
C ILE A 507 22.44 -3.29 1.04
N ALA A 508 21.77 -4.07 1.89
CA ALA A 508 22.39 -4.98 2.86
C ALA A 508 23.38 -5.94 2.19
N ASN A 509 22.94 -6.63 1.13
CA ASN A 509 23.79 -7.57 0.38
C ASN A 509 24.93 -6.91 -0.37
N THR A 510 24.77 -5.66 -0.83
CA THR A 510 25.79 -4.96 -1.62
C THR A 510 26.85 -4.31 -0.74
N ALA A 511 26.43 -3.79 0.42
CA ALA A 511 27.30 -3.10 1.37
C ALA A 511 27.84 -4.02 2.49
N ASP A 512 27.43 -5.29 2.50
CA ASP A 512 27.77 -6.29 3.54
C ASP A 512 27.38 -5.80 4.96
N ILE A 513 26.14 -5.31 5.08
CA ILE A 513 25.56 -4.80 6.34
C ILE A 513 24.33 -5.63 6.67
N LYS A 514 24.09 -5.90 7.95
CA LYS A 514 22.86 -6.60 8.39
C LYS A 514 21.62 -5.72 8.19
N MET A 515 20.53 -6.30 7.72
CA MET A 515 19.28 -5.55 7.49
C MET A 515 18.76 -4.84 8.75
N GLY A 516 18.90 -5.46 9.91
CA GLY A 516 18.51 -4.87 11.20
C GLY A 516 19.27 -3.58 11.55
N GLU A 517 20.51 -3.45 11.10
CA GLU A 517 21.35 -2.26 11.34
C GLU A 517 21.00 -1.11 10.39
N LEU A 518 20.53 -1.41 9.17
CA LEU A 518 20.08 -0.39 8.22
C LEU A 518 18.82 0.35 8.69
N GLY A 519 17.96 -0.31 9.44
CA GLY A 519 16.66 0.20 9.82
C GLY A 519 15.69 0.29 8.64
N THR A 520 14.63 1.08 8.79
CA THR A 520 13.60 1.29 7.77
C THR A 520 13.49 2.76 7.37
N THR A 521 12.88 3.03 6.22
CA THR A 521 12.50 4.39 5.82
C THR A 521 11.36 4.90 6.70
N THR A 522 11.32 6.20 6.95
CA THR A 522 10.24 6.85 7.70
C THR A 522 8.99 6.98 6.83
N PHE A 523 7.87 6.46 7.32
CA PHE A 523 6.56 6.65 6.71
C PHE A 523 5.96 7.97 7.17
N ARG A 524 5.57 8.82 6.21
CA ARG A 524 5.04 10.17 6.49
C ARG A 524 3.51 10.20 6.36
N PRO A 525 2.80 10.94 7.25
CA PRO A 525 1.40 11.25 7.03
C PRO A 525 1.20 12.20 5.82
N PRO A 526 0.13 12.04 5.05
CA PRO A 526 -0.79 10.93 5.06
C PRO A 526 -0.21 9.70 4.35
N TYR A 527 -0.34 8.51 4.98
CA TYR A 527 0.10 7.27 4.33
C TYR A 527 -0.83 6.85 3.19
N THR A 528 -2.13 6.97 3.40
CA THR A 528 -3.13 6.92 2.33
C THR A 528 -3.40 8.34 1.86
N PRO A 529 -3.33 8.64 0.55
CA PRO A 529 -3.55 9.99 0.03
C PRO A 529 -4.89 10.57 0.46
N LEU A 530 -4.88 11.85 0.83
CA LEU A 530 -6.05 12.64 1.15
C LEU A 530 -6.24 13.73 0.10
N THR A 531 -7.49 14.06 -0.22
CA THR A 531 -7.78 15.26 -1.01
C THR A 531 -7.54 16.51 -0.18
N PHE A 532 -7.15 17.60 -0.81
CA PHE A 532 -7.02 18.89 -0.12
C PHE A 532 -8.35 19.33 0.51
N GLY A 533 -9.49 19.07 -0.17
CA GLY A 533 -10.81 19.33 0.37
C GLY A 533 -11.08 18.63 1.70
N THR A 534 -10.67 17.36 1.84
CA THR A 534 -10.77 16.64 3.12
C THR A 534 -9.99 17.33 4.26
N ILE A 535 -8.79 17.85 3.95
CA ILE A 535 -7.94 18.52 4.96
C ILE A 535 -8.51 19.87 5.33
N VAL A 536 -8.97 20.64 4.35
CA VAL A 536 -9.52 22.00 4.53
C VAL A 536 -10.91 21.96 5.18
N GLY A 537 -11.75 21.00 4.80
CA GLY A 537 -13.12 20.89 5.30
C GLY A 537 -13.99 22.06 4.84
N ARG A 538 -14.62 22.77 5.80
CA ARG A 538 -15.47 23.93 5.53
C ARG A 538 -14.72 25.26 5.40
N ASN A 539 -13.42 25.25 5.66
CA ASN A 539 -12.60 26.47 5.65
C ASN A 539 -12.21 26.84 4.22
N VAL A 540 -13.17 27.22 3.39
CA VAL A 540 -13.01 27.59 1.98
C VAL A 540 -13.56 29.00 1.73
N GLY A 541 -13.10 29.66 0.67
CA GLY A 541 -13.52 31.01 0.33
C GLY A 541 -13.25 31.99 1.47
N GLU A 542 -14.26 32.73 1.86
CA GLU A 542 -14.16 33.71 2.97
C GLU A 542 -13.85 33.10 4.34
N TYR A 543 -14.07 31.78 4.53
CA TYR A 543 -13.75 31.06 5.76
C TYR A 543 -12.33 30.49 5.78
N PHE A 544 -11.59 30.58 4.67
CA PHE A 544 -10.20 30.08 4.60
C PHE A 544 -9.26 30.96 5.44
N ASP A 545 -9.43 32.27 5.32
CA ASP A 545 -8.68 33.26 6.08
C ASP A 545 -9.65 34.22 6.78
N VAL A 546 -10.03 33.83 8.00
CA VAL A 546 -11.03 34.57 8.77
C VAL A 546 -10.38 35.78 9.43
N PHE A 547 -10.85 36.96 9.07
CA PHE A 547 -10.44 38.21 9.71
C PHE A 547 -11.39 38.61 10.83
N ARG A 548 -10.83 39.00 11.95
CA ARG A 548 -11.53 39.69 13.02
C ARG A 548 -11.48 41.20 12.73
N ARG A 549 -12.62 41.85 12.92
CA ARG A 549 -12.78 43.27 12.67
C ARG A 549 -13.18 43.99 13.96
N THR A 550 -12.70 45.22 14.14
CA THR A 550 -13.18 46.07 15.23
C THR A 550 -14.55 46.65 14.86
N PRO A 551 -15.34 47.16 15.85
CA PRO A 551 -16.59 47.85 15.54
C PRO A 551 -16.42 49.11 14.65
N MET A 552 -15.21 49.69 14.62
CA MET A 552 -14.88 50.83 13.77
C MET A 552 -14.40 50.45 12.36
N ASN A 553 -14.37 49.17 12.02
CA ASN A 553 -13.78 48.72 10.75
C ASN A 553 -14.43 49.39 9.52
N ASP A 554 -15.75 49.51 9.48
CA ASP A 554 -16.46 50.08 8.34
C ASP A 554 -16.16 51.59 8.21
N TRP A 555 -16.09 52.31 9.33
CA TRP A 555 -15.64 53.71 9.35
C TRP A 555 -14.20 53.84 8.80
N HIS A 556 -13.28 52.96 9.17
CA HIS A 556 -11.92 52.95 8.64
C HIS A 556 -11.91 52.71 7.11
N ILE A 557 -12.74 51.81 6.61
CA ILE A 557 -12.89 51.55 5.17
C ILE A 557 -13.42 52.80 4.44
N GLU A 558 -14.48 53.43 4.96
CA GLU A 558 -15.08 54.63 4.41
C GLU A 558 -14.07 55.80 4.33
N ASN A 559 -13.19 55.88 5.33
CA ASN A 559 -12.13 56.86 5.39
C ASN A 559 -10.82 56.43 4.72
N LYS A 560 -10.88 55.36 3.86
CA LYS A 560 -9.75 54.88 3.04
C LYS A 560 -8.49 54.51 3.85
N ALA A 561 -8.67 53.95 5.03
CA ALA A 561 -7.55 53.45 5.80
C ALA A 561 -6.85 52.27 5.07
N GLU A 562 -5.54 52.26 5.12
CA GLU A 562 -4.74 51.07 4.83
C GLU A 562 -4.69 50.19 6.07
N PHE A 563 -4.77 48.86 5.83
CA PHE A 563 -4.88 47.89 6.90
C PHE A 563 -3.64 46.99 6.99
N GLU A 564 -3.25 46.70 8.21
CA GLU A 564 -2.30 45.63 8.51
C GLU A 564 -2.99 44.43 9.19
N ASN A 565 -2.40 43.24 9.03
CA ASN A 565 -2.85 42.05 9.70
C ASN A 565 -2.03 41.83 10.98
N VAL A 566 -2.70 41.89 12.13
CA VAL A 566 -2.11 41.57 13.43
C VAL A 566 -2.70 40.26 13.92
N GLY A 567 -2.06 39.14 13.54
CA GLY A 567 -2.65 37.84 13.63
C GLY A 567 -3.91 37.76 12.78
N GLN A 568 -5.04 37.40 13.37
CA GLN A 568 -6.35 37.39 12.69
C GLN A 568 -7.08 38.75 12.71
N TRP A 569 -6.54 39.77 13.35
CA TRP A 569 -7.19 41.06 13.42
C TRP A 569 -6.76 41.96 12.27
N LYS A 570 -7.75 42.59 11.61
CA LYS A 570 -7.53 43.71 10.72
C LYS A 570 -7.46 45.00 11.58
N ARG A 571 -6.34 45.67 11.52
CA ARG A 571 -6.12 46.96 12.22
C ARG A 571 -5.84 48.03 11.20
N ALA A 572 -6.53 49.19 11.32
CA ALA A 572 -6.17 50.36 10.55
C ALA A 572 -4.73 50.77 10.88
N TRP A 573 -3.90 50.86 9.88
CA TRP A 573 -2.50 51.21 10.03
C TRP A 573 -2.25 52.71 9.86
N TYR A 574 -2.69 53.24 8.70
CA TYR A 574 -2.63 54.66 8.43
C TYR A 574 -3.70 55.10 7.43
N TYR A 575 -3.86 56.40 7.25
CA TYR A 575 -4.77 56.99 6.27
C TYR A 575 -3.94 57.70 5.22
N PRO A 576 -3.83 57.19 3.99
CA PRO A 576 -3.00 57.78 2.96
C PRO A 576 -3.48 59.19 2.59
N ILE A 577 -2.55 60.14 2.48
CA ILE A 577 -2.80 61.48 2.00
C ILE A 577 -2.21 61.58 0.59
N ASN A 578 -2.97 62.09 -0.40
CA ASN A 578 -2.50 62.32 -1.77
C ASN A 578 -1.94 61.07 -2.48
N ASN A 579 -2.63 59.91 -2.37
CA ASN A 579 -2.21 58.65 -2.97
C ASN A 579 -0.82 58.13 -2.52
N GLU A 580 -0.42 58.40 -1.33
CA GLU A 580 0.79 57.79 -0.74
C GLU A 580 0.66 56.26 -0.73
N SER A 581 1.69 55.58 -1.18
CA SER A 581 1.92 54.15 -0.96
C SER A 581 3.17 54.02 -0.11
N MET A 582 3.19 53.00 0.76
CA MET A 582 4.41 52.62 1.45
C MET A 582 5.35 51.84 0.56
#